data_b805b5a85ab3d46f96eab47e0a4780ea
#
_entry.id   b805b5a85ab3d46f96eab47e0a4780ea
#
_cell.length_a   1.000
_cell.length_b   1.000
_cell.length_c   1.000
_cell.angle_alpha   90.00
_cell.angle_beta   90.00
_cell.angle_gamma   90.00
#
_symmetry.space_group_name_H-M   'P 1'
#
loop_
_entity.id
_entity.type
_entity.pdbx_description
1 polymer ?
#
loop_
_entity_poly.entity_id
_entity_poly.type
_entity_poly.pdbx_seq_one_letter_code
_entity_poly.pdbx_strand_id
1 'polypeptide(L)'
;MLELVSTETLFTLHPDMTEGQLAKMRAKAVSEEALSAIARDKLHVGPFILLGHGEAESGGAEKSSILCDIVESLIGATFLEHGIEGARKVVHRLIDDTLAEVATEGPALDWKTSLTVKAHELGLDEPRYRMSVSGPEYAQEFTAKATIGPKDDIIGKGTGTSKRKAQLAAAEMAWHELDR
;
A
#
# COMPACT_ATOMS: atom_id res chain seq x y z
N MET A 1 6.12 -3.24 -17.63
CA MET A 1 7.26 -2.34 -17.35
C MET A 1 7.19 -1.78 -15.93
N LEU A 2 6.12 -1.08 -15.59
CA LEU A 2 5.94 -0.46 -14.28
C LEU A 2 6.15 -1.47 -13.12
N GLU A 3 5.45 -2.60 -13.14
CA GLU A 3 5.59 -3.65 -12.14
C GLU A 3 6.99 -4.27 -12.07
N LEU A 4 7.64 -4.48 -13.22
CA LEU A 4 8.99 -5.04 -13.26
C LEU A 4 9.99 -4.11 -12.55
N VAL A 5 10.00 -2.84 -12.94
CA VAL A 5 10.95 -1.85 -12.41
C VAL A 5 10.70 -1.60 -10.92
N SER A 6 9.45 -1.41 -10.50
CA SER A 6 9.12 -1.22 -9.09
C SER A 6 9.46 -2.43 -8.22
N THR A 7 9.22 -3.66 -8.72
CA THR A 7 9.61 -4.88 -8.00
C THR A 7 11.13 -4.98 -7.83
N GLU A 8 11.89 -4.79 -8.92
CA GLU A 8 13.35 -4.85 -8.89
C GLU A 8 13.94 -3.80 -7.93
N THR A 9 13.40 -2.58 -7.97
CA THR A 9 13.81 -1.49 -7.09
C THR A 9 13.56 -1.83 -5.63
N LEU A 10 12.35 -2.24 -5.28
CA LEU A 10 11.99 -2.60 -3.91
C LEU A 10 12.80 -3.78 -3.39
N PHE A 11 12.97 -4.83 -4.20
CA PHE A 11 13.76 -6.00 -3.83
C PHE A 11 15.23 -5.66 -3.56
N THR A 12 15.79 -4.73 -4.35
CA THR A 12 17.18 -4.29 -4.19
C THR A 12 17.37 -3.40 -2.96
N LEU A 13 16.41 -2.50 -2.69
CA LEU A 13 16.50 -1.54 -1.59
C LEU A 13 16.13 -2.13 -0.23
N HIS A 14 15.34 -3.19 -0.20
CA HIS A 14 14.79 -3.79 1.04
C HIS A 14 15.01 -5.31 1.09
N PRO A 15 16.28 -5.79 1.12
CA PRO A 15 16.60 -7.21 1.07
C PRO A 15 16.08 -8.01 2.28
N ASP A 16 15.83 -7.33 3.40
CA ASP A 16 15.36 -7.97 4.65
C ASP A 16 13.82 -8.05 4.73
N MET A 17 13.11 -7.49 3.75
CA MET A 17 11.65 -7.57 3.73
C MET A 17 11.14 -8.84 3.05
N THR A 18 10.01 -9.35 3.53
CA THR A 18 9.35 -10.51 2.93
C THR A 18 8.71 -10.15 1.57
N GLU A 19 8.56 -11.16 0.70
CA GLU A 19 7.87 -11.00 -0.59
C GLU A 19 6.49 -10.33 -0.42
N GLY A 20 5.71 -10.75 0.58
CA GLY A 20 4.39 -10.19 0.85
C GLY A 20 4.40 -8.72 1.25
N GLN A 21 5.43 -8.28 1.97
CA GLN A 21 5.63 -6.86 2.31
C GLN A 21 5.98 -6.05 1.06
N LEU A 22 6.96 -6.52 0.29
CA LEU A 22 7.37 -5.86 -0.96
C LEU A 22 6.22 -5.79 -1.98
N ALA A 23 5.41 -6.84 -2.10
CA ALA A 23 4.23 -6.86 -2.97
C ALA A 23 3.19 -5.81 -2.55
N LYS A 24 2.98 -5.58 -1.25
CA LYS A 24 2.06 -4.54 -0.75
C LYS A 24 2.60 -3.15 -0.99
N MET A 25 3.90 -2.92 -0.76
CA MET A 25 4.57 -1.66 -1.08
C MET A 25 4.42 -1.33 -2.57
N ARG A 26 4.72 -2.29 -3.43
CA ARG A 26 4.53 -2.14 -4.87
C ARG A 26 3.09 -1.79 -5.22
N ALA A 27 2.13 -2.61 -4.77
CA ALA A 27 0.71 -2.39 -5.08
C ALA A 27 0.22 -1.00 -4.65
N LYS A 28 0.73 -0.45 -3.56
CA LYS A 28 0.42 0.90 -3.13
C LYS A 28 1.09 1.95 -4.01
N ALA A 29 2.38 1.80 -4.30
CA ALA A 29 3.17 2.77 -5.05
C ALA A 29 2.73 2.90 -6.53
N VAL A 30 2.16 1.83 -7.11
CA VAL A 30 1.67 1.81 -8.50
C VAL A 30 0.14 1.68 -8.59
N SER A 31 -0.57 2.03 -7.53
CA SER A 31 -2.03 2.05 -7.51
C SER A 31 -2.60 3.14 -8.44
N GLU A 32 -3.87 2.99 -8.85
CA GLU A 32 -4.60 4.03 -9.59
C GLU A 32 -4.51 5.39 -8.89
N GLU A 33 -4.64 5.42 -7.56
CA GLU A 33 -4.54 6.63 -6.76
C GLU A 33 -3.15 7.28 -6.90
N ALA A 34 -2.07 6.50 -6.76
CA ALA A 34 -0.70 7.00 -6.86
C ALA A 34 -0.37 7.48 -8.28
N LEU A 35 -0.71 6.69 -9.30
CA LEU A 35 -0.44 7.06 -10.70
C LEU A 35 -1.27 8.26 -11.16
N SER A 36 -2.53 8.36 -10.74
CA SER A 36 -3.35 9.53 -11.05
C SER A 36 -2.84 10.81 -10.37
N ALA A 37 -2.31 10.72 -9.16
CA ALA A 37 -1.64 11.83 -8.50
C ALA A 37 -0.39 12.27 -9.28
N ILE A 38 0.44 11.33 -9.72
CA ILE A 38 1.61 11.63 -10.58
C ILE A 38 1.17 12.34 -11.86
N ALA A 39 0.12 11.85 -12.54
CA ALA A 39 -0.40 12.45 -13.76
C ALA A 39 -0.89 13.89 -13.55
N ARG A 40 -1.58 14.12 -12.43
CA ARG A 40 -2.18 15.41 -12.08
C ARG A 40 -1.12 16.39 -11.58
N ASP A 41 -0.35 15.98 -10.57
CA ASP A 41 0.44 16.91 -9.75
C ASP A 41 1.90 17.04 -10.23
N LYS A 42 2.45 16.00 -10.89
CA LYS A 42 3.82 15.99 -11.40
C LYS A 42 3.89 16.26 -12.90
N LEU A 43 3.00 15.63 -13.68
CA LEU A 43 3.01 15.73 -15.14
C LEU A 43 2.04 16.79 -15.69
N HIS A 44 1.01 17.16 -14.94
CA HIS A 44 -0.03 18.11 -15.34
C HIS A 44 -0.67 17.78 -16.70
N VAL A 45 -0.97 16.49 -16.95
CA VAL A 45 -1.40 16.00 -18.27
C VAL A 45 -2.83 16.38 -18.64
N GLY A 46 -3.69 16.70 -17.69
CA GLY A 46 -5.11 16.97 -17.90
C GLY A 46 -5.43 17.85 -19.11
N PRO A 47 -4.78 19.03 -19.29
CA PRO A 47 -5.03 19.92 -20.44
C PRO A 47 -4.64 19.35 -21.81
N PHE A 48 -3.87 18.26 -21.83
CA PHE A 48 -3.38 17.64 -23.07
C PHE A 48 -4.15 16.38 -23.47
N ILE A 49 -5.12 15.96 -22.66
CA ILE A 49 -5.91 14.75 -22.92
C ILE A 49 -7.02 15.07 -23.92
N LEU A 50 -7.05 14.34 -25.02
CA LEU A 50 -8.13 14.42 -26.00
C LEU A 50 -9.27 13.51 -25.57
N LEU A 51 -10.38 14.10 -25.15
CA LEU A 51 -11.57 13.39 -24.68
C LEU A 51 -12.71 13.53 -25.66
N GLY A 52 -13.55 12.50 -25.74
CA GLY A 52 -14.87 12.62 -26.34
C GLY A 52 -15.75 13.63 -25.59
N HIS A 53 -16.73 14.24 -26.27
CA HIS A 53 -17.57 15.32 -25.72
C HIS A 53 -18.21 14.96 -24.36
N GLY A 54 -18.84 13.79 -24.24
CA GLY A 54 -19.48 13.38 -22.99
C GLY A 54 -18.50 13.13 -21.83
N GLU A 55 -17.30 12.63 -22.11
CA GLU A 55 -16.27 12.43 -21.08
C GLU A 55 -15.66 13.77 -20.64
N ALA A 56 -15.49 14.70 -21.58
CA ALA A 56 -15.02 16.06 -21.27
C ALA A 56 -16.01 16.80 -20.38
N GLU A 57 -17.31 16.72 -20.66
CA GLU A 57 -18.36 17.34 -19.85
C GLU A 57 -18.48 16.74 -18.45
N SER A 58 -18.17 15.45 -18.28
CA SER A 58 -18.18 14.76 -16.99
C SER A 58 -16.91 14.91 -16.17
N GLY A 59 -15.96 15.75 -16.60
CA GLY A 59 -14.72 16.01 -15.87
C GLY A 59 -13.65 14.92 -16.10
N GLY A 60 -13.68 14.22 -17.24
CA GLY A 60 -12.78 13.12 -17.57
C GLY A 60 -11.29 13.46 -17.49
N ALA A 61 -10.91 14.73 -17.70
CA ALA A 61 -9.52 15.19 -17.58
C ALA A 61 -8.94 15.05 -16.15
N GLU A 62 -9.81 14.95 -15.13
CA GLU A 62 -9.43 14.80 -13.71
C GLU A 62 -9.75 13.39 -13.17
N LYS A 63 -10.31 12.52 -13.99
CA LYS A 63 -10.74 11.17 -13.58
C LYS A 63 -9.54 10.27 -13.35
N SER A 64 -9.44 9.69 -12.15
CA SER A 64 -8.27 8.92 -11.72
C SER A 64 -7.94 7.76 -12.65
N SER A 65 -8.93 7.02 -13.15
CA SER A 65 -8.69 5.92 -14.08
C SER A 65 -8.07 6.40 -15.40
N ILE A 66 -8.56 7.51 -15.98
CA ILE A 66 -8.02 8.08 -17.22
C ILE A 66 -6.58 8.58 -17.00
N LEU A 67 -6.35 9.29 -15.89
CA LEU A 67 -5.02 9.79 -15.54
C LEU A 67 -4.02 8.65 -15.31
N CYS A 68 -4.44 7.57 -14.65
CA CYS A 68 -3.65 6.35 -14.48
C CYS A 68 -3.26 5.74 -15.84
N ASP A 69 -4.24 5.52 -16.71
CA ASP A 69 -4.03 4.95 -18.06
C ASP A 69 -3.07 5.80 -18.90
N ILE A 70 -3.10 7.13 -18.74
CA ILE A 70 -2.17 8.03 -19.44
C ILE A 70 -0.73 7.79 -18.98
N VAL A 71 -0.48 7.65 -17.68
CA VAL A 71 0.88 7.34 -17.17
C VAL A 71 1.38 6.02 -17.73
N GLU A 72 0.54 4.99 -17.73
CA GLU A 72 0.89 3.68 -18.31
C GLU A 72 1.16 3.77 -19.81
N SER A 73 0.34 4.54 -20.54
CA SER A 73 0.51 4.79 -21.98
C SER A 73 1.84 5.48 -22.29
N LEU A 74 2.23 6.48 -21.50
CA LEU A 74 3.52 7.19 -21.67
C LEU A 74 4.70 6.24 -21.46
N ILE A 75 4.63 5.37 -20.46
CA ILE A 75 5.65 4.33 -20.22
C ILE A 75 5.68 3.35 -21.39
N GLY A 76 4.50 2.92 -21.89
CA GLY A 76 4.37 2.03 -23.03
C GLY A 76 4.94 2.64 -24.31
N ALA A 77 4.62 3.89 -24.62
CA ALA A 77 5.16 4.62 -25.77
C ALA A 77 6.69 4.76 -25.68
N THR A 78 7.20 5.07 -24.49
CA THR A 78 8.66 5.15 -24.26
C THR A 78 9.33 3.79 -24.47
N PHE A 79 8.68 2.71 -24.06
CA PHE A 79 9.20 1.36 -24.30
C PHE A 79 9.26 1.02 -25.79
N LEU A 80 8.24 1.36 -26.54
CA LEU A 80 8.20 1.09 -27.98
C LEU A 80 9.29 1.87 -28.74
N GLU A 81 9.55 3.10 -28.35
CA GLU A 81 10.52 3.98 -29.02
C GLU A 81 11.97 3.75 -28.56
N HIS A 82 12.18 3.54 -27.26
CA HIS A 82 13.50 3.55 -26.64
C HIS A 82 13.87 2.23 -25.94
N GLY A 83 13.04 1.20 -26.06
CA GLY A 83 13.25 -0.10 -25.44
C GLY A 83 13.17 -0.06 -23.90
N ILE A 84 13.60 -1.17 -23.30
CA ILE A 84 13.47 -1.38 -21.86
C ILE A 84 14.25 -0.34 -21.02
N GLU A 85 15.43 0.04 -21.47
CA GLU A 85 16.28 0.99 -20.72
C GLU A 85 15.72 2.42 -20.74
N GLY A 86 15.08 2.80 -21.85
CA GLY A 86 14.35 4.08 -21.93
C GLY A 86 13.16 4.11 -21.00
N ALA A 87 12.33 3.07 -21.03
CA ALA A 87 11.16 2.95 -20.17
C ALA A 87 11.55 2.87 -18.69
N ARG A 88 12.63 2.15 -18.34
CA ARG A 88 13.16 2.07 -16.98
C ARG A 88 13.47 3.46 -16.40
N LYS A 89 14.16 4.29 -17.16
CA LYS A 89 14.50 5.66 -16.74
C LYS A 89 13.25 6.52 -16.49
N VAL A 90 12.23 6.35 -17.32
CA VAL A 90 10.95 7.08 -17.14
C VAL A 90 10.23 6.58 -15.91
N VAL A 91 10.13 5.28 -15.72
CA VAL A 91 9.50 4.69 -14.53
C VAL A 91 10.16 5.22 -13.25
N HIS A 92 11.49 5.15 -13.14
CA HIS A 92 12.22 5.70 -11.98
C HIS A 92 11.89 7.17 -11.72
N ARG A 93 11.90 8.01 -12.76
CA ARG A 93 11.56 9.45 -12.60
C ARG A 93 10.13 9.66 -12.09
N LEU A 94 9.21 8.76 -12.40
CA LEU A 94 7.82 8.89 -12.01
C LEU A 94 7.58 8.41 -10.59
N ILE A 95 8.11 7.23 -10.22
CA ILE A 95 7.67 6.50 -9.02
C ILE A 95 8.69 6.44 -7.88
N ASP A 96 9.96 6.84 -8.05
CA ASP A 96 10.97 6.68 -6.99
C ASP A 96 10.60 7.44 -5.72
N ASP A 97 10.06 8.65 -5.85
CA ASP A 97 9.57 9.43 -4.72
C ASP A 97 8.45 8.69 -3.98
N THR A 98 7.48 8.16 -4.73
CA THR A 98 6.35 7.39 -4.19
C THR A 98 6.81 6.08 -3.54
N LEU A 99 7.79 5.39 -4.14
CA LEU A 99 8.40 4.19 -3.53
C LEU A 99 9.09 4.54 -2.21
N ALA A 100 9.82 5.65 -2.15
CA ALA A 100 10.46 6.11 -0.91
C ALA A 100 9.42 6.46 0.17
N GLU A 101 8.34 7.16 -0.18
CA GLU A 101 7.25 7.47 0.74
C GLU A 101 6.60 6.21 1.31
N VAL A 102 6.23 5.25 0.45
CA VAL A 102 5.64 3.98 0.87
C VAL A 102 6.59 3.17 1.75
N ALA A 103 7.89 3.22 1.47
CA ALA A 103 8.89 2.54 2.28
C ALA A 103 8.98 3.09 3.72
N THR A 104 8.71 4.37 3.92
CA THR A 104 8.69 4.97 5.27
C THR A 104 7.54 4.46 6.14
N GLU A 105 6.47 3.93 5.54
CA GLU A 105 5.35 3.36 6.27
C GLU A 105 5.72 2.02 6.95
N GLY A 106 6.72 1.31 6.42
CA GLY A 106 7.27 0.10 7.01
C GLY A 106 6.21 -0.92 7.45
N PRO A 107 6.21 -1.34 8.74
CA PRO A 107 5.23 -2.29 9.28
C PRO A 107 3.77 -1.84 9.16
N ALA A 108 3.51 -0.53 9.01
CA ALA A 108 2.16 0.03 8.90
C ALA A 108 1.37 -0.48 7.68
N LEU A 109 2.05 -0.94 6.64
CA LEU A 109 1.40 -1.54 5.46
C LEU A 109 0.68 -2.84 5.79
N ASP A 110 1.17 -3.61 6.76
CA ASP A 110 0.53 -4.84 7.20
C ASP A 110 0.93 -5.20 8.64
N TRP A 111 0.34 -4.51 9.58
CA TRP A 111 0.59 -4.73 11.01
C TRP A 111 0.44 -6.19 11.45
N LYS A 112 -0.50 -6.94 10.86
CA LYS A 112 -0.72 -8.34 11.26
C LYS A 112 0.45 -9.24 10.85
N THR A 113 0.91 -9.11 9.60
CA THR A 113 2.07 -9.87 9.12
C THR A 113 3.34 -9.41 9.86
N SER A 114 3.53 -8.11 10.04
CA SER A 114 4.68 -7.56 10.75
C SER A 114 4.73 -8.03 12.21
N LEU A 115 3.59 -8.11 12.89
CA LEU A 115 3.50 -8.66 14.24
C LEU A 115 3.85 -10.15 14.29
N THR A 116 3.38 -10.94 13.30
CA THR A 116 3.73 -12.37 13.22
C THR A 116 5.22 -12.59 13.01
N VAL A 117 5.83 -11.82 12.09
CA VAL A 117 7.28 -11.87 11.85
C VAL A 117 8.05 -11.51 13.13
N LYS A 118 7.68 -10.40 13.78
CA LYS A 118 8.30 -9.95 15.02
C LYS A 118 8.19 -10.98 16.14
N ALA A 119 7.03 -11.62 16.30
CA ALA A 119 6.83 -12.68 17.27
C ALA A 119 7.77 -13.86 17.02
N HIS A 120 7.91 -14.29 15.75
CA HIS A 120 8.83 -15.37 15.37
C HIS A 120 10.30 -15.01 15.63
N GLU A 121 10.72 -13.78 15.32
CA GLU A 121 12.07 -13.28 15.59
C GLU A 121 12.41 -13.33 17.08
N LEU A 122 11.41 -13.08 17.93
CA LEU A 122 11.54 -13.14 19.39
C LEU A 122 11.32 -14.55 19.97
N GLY A 123 11.08 -15.56 19.12
CA GLY A 123 10.83 -16.94 19.57
C GLY A 123 9.48 -17.12 20.27
N LEU A 124 8.52 -16.22 20.03
CA LEU A 124 7.18 -16.26 20.61
C LEU A 124 6.21 -17.03 19.71
N ASP A 125 5.07 -17.46 20.30
CA ASP A 125 3.98 -18.10 19.55
C ASP A 125 3.32 -17.13 18.56
N GLU A 126 2.58 -17.66 17.58
CA GLU A 126 1.80 -16.85 16.64
C GLU A 126 0.74 -15.99 17.36
N PRO A 127 0.60 -14.70 16.98
CA PRO A 127 -0.42 -13.82 17.52
C PRO A 127 -1.84 -14.33 17.23
N ARG A 128 -2.70 -14.32 18.24
CA ARG A 128 -4.14 -14.64 18.13
C ARG A 128 -4.96 -13.40 18.37
N TYR A 129 -6.18 -13.35 17.80
CA TYR A 129 -7.06 -12.20 17.90
C TYR A 129 -8.40 -12.59 18.50
N ARG A 130 -8.74 -12.03 19.65
CA ARG A 130 -10.07 -12.14 20.23
C ARG A 130 -10.90 -10.91 19.88
N MET A 131 -12.14 -11.15 19.39
CA MET A 131 -13.00 -10.08 18.89
C MET A 131 -14.20 -9.88 19.83
N SER A 132 -14.59 -8.63 20.01
CA SER A 132 -15.89 -8.24 20.57
C SER A 132 -16.54 -7.15 19.73
N VAL A 133 -17.86 -7.07 19.78
CA VAL A 133 -18.66 -6.09 19.05
C VAL A 133 -19.54 -5.36 20.06
N SER A 134 -19.66 -4.06 19.90
CA SER A 134 -20.52 -3.18 20.70
C SER A 134 -21.23 -2.18 19.79
N GLY A 135 -22.31 -1.58 20.30
CA GLY A 135 -23.12 -0.61 19.57
C GLY A 135 -24.30 -1.23 18.79
N PRO A 136 -25.23 -0.39 18.33
CA PRO A 136 -26.38 -0.80 17.55
C PRO A 136 -25.97 -1.27 16.14
N GLU A 137 -26.83 -2.01 15.47
CA GLU A 137 -26.55 -2.66 14.18
C GLU A 137 -26.08 -1.69 13.08
N TYR A 138 -26.57 -0.45 13.09
CA TYR A 138 -26.21 0.60 12.14
C TYR A 138 -24.92 1.38 12.53
N ALA A 139 -24.37 1.17 13.73
CA ALA A 139 -23.17 1.82 14.23
C ALA A 139 -22.33 0.88 15.12
N GLN A 140 -22.02 -0.30 14.59
CA GLN A 140 -21.19 -1.28 15.30
C GLN A 140 -19.75 -0.83 15.41
N GLU A 141 -19.22 -0.94 16.61
CA GLU A 141 -17.79 -0.81 16.88
C GLU A 141 -17.21 -2.20 17.20
N PHE A 142 -16.15 -2.54 16.50
CA PHE A 142 -15.41 -3.78 16.68
C PHE A 142 -14.18 -3.52 17.55
N THR A 143 -13.98 -4.35 18.56
CA THR A 143 -12.76 -4.33 19.37
C THR A 143 -12.02 -5.64 19.15
N ALA A 144 -10.72 -5.55 18.86
CA ALA A 144 -9.82 -6.69 18.79
C ALA A 144 -8.79 -6.62 19.93
N LYS A 145 -8.44 -7.78 20.47
CA LYS A 145 -7.33 -7.95 21.41
C LYS A 145 -6.34 -8.93 20.78
N ALA A 146 -5.12 -8.49 20.54
CA ALA A 146 -4.01 -9.34 20.13
C ALA A 146 -3.39 -9.99 21.35
N THR A 147 -3.22 -11.31 21.30
CA THR A 147 -2.63 -12.11 22.39
C THR A 147 -1.50 -12.97 21.87
N ILE A 148 -0.49 -13.21 22.69
CA ILE A 148 0.64 -14.10 22.37
C ILE A 148 0.91 -15.02 23.57
N GLY A 149 1.38 -16.23 23.26
CA GLY A 149 1.83 -17.21 24.25
C GLY A 149 0.70 -18.05 24.83
N PRO A 150 1.08 -19.07 25.68
CA PRO A 150 0.16 -20.07 26.19
C PRO A 150 -0.86 -19.53 27.21
N LYS A 151 -0.59 -18.37 27.81
CA LYS A 151 -1.50 -17.70 28.75
C LYS A 151 -2.43 -16.70 28.07
N ASP A 152 -2.34 -16.58 26.73
CA ASP A 152 -3.11 -15.58 25.97
C ASP A 152 -2.94 -14.15 26.52
N ASP A 153 -1.71 -13.78 26.89
CA ASP A 153 -1.40 -12.45 27.39
C ASP A 153 -1.76 -11.40 26.34
N ILE A 154 -2.54 -10.39 26.72
CA ILE A 154 -2.97 -9.31 25.85
C ILE A 154 -1.81 -8.36 25.65
N ILE A 155 -1.27 -8.29 24.44
CA ILE A 155 -0.17 -7.41 24.07
C ILE A 155 -0.61 -6.21 23.22
N GLY A 156 -1.84 -6.21 22.72
CA GLY A 156 -2.40 -5.10 21.98
C GLY A 156 -3.91 -5.10 21.96
N LYS A 157 -4.51 -3.90 21.92
CA LYS A 157 -5.96 -3.70 21.80
C LYS A 157 -6.24 -2.64 20.74
N GLY A 158 -7.18 -2.91 19.84
CA GLY A 158 -7.58 -1.96 18.81
C GLY A 158 -9.08 -1.94 18.58
N THR A 159 -9.60 -0.80 18.14
CA THR A 159 -11.00 -0.62 17.78
C THR A 159 -11.12 -0.18 16.32
N GLY A 160 -12.27 -0.37 15.74
CA GLY A 160 -12.53 0.06 14.36
C GLY A 160 -13.95 -0.20 13.90
N THR A 161 -14.32 0.41 12.78
CA THR A 161 -15.63 0.26 12.14
C THR A 161 -15.82 -1.07 11.40
N SER A 162 -14.81 -1.94 11.42
CA SER A 162 -14.86 -3.31 10.88
C SER A 162 -13.92 -4.22 11.67
N LYS A 163 -14.17 -5.53 11.61
CA LYS A 163 -13.28 -6.55 12.21
C LYS A 163 -11.83 -6.38 11.74
N ARG A 164 -11.63 -6.12 10.44
CA ARG A 164 -10.30 -5.94 9.86
C ARG A 164 -9.59 -4.71 10.44
N LYS A 165 -10.27 -3.56 10.52
CA LYS A 165 -9.68 -2.33 11.08
C LYS A 165 -9.31 -2.50 12.56
N ALA A 166 -10.19 -3.12 13.36
CA ALA A 166 -9.91 -3.39 14.76
C ALA A 166 -8.70 -4.32 14.94
N GLN A 167 -8.58 -5.37 14.11
CA GLN A 167 -7.43 -6.28 14.15
C GLN A 167 -6.12 -5.59 13.75
N LEU A 168 -6.14 -4.72 12.73
CA LEU A 168 -4.96 -3.97 12.34
C LEU A 168 -4.50 -3.04 13.45
N ALA A 169 -5.40 -2.28 14.06
CA ALA A 169 -5.08 -1.41 15.19
C ALA A 169 -4.55 -2.18 16.42
N ALA A 170 -5.09 -3.39 16.69
CA ALA A 170 -4.58 -4.24 17.76
C ALA A 170 -3.19 -4.80 17.45
N ALA A 171 -2.93 -5.14 16.19
CA ALA A 171 -1.63 -5.62 15.74
C ALA A 171 -0.56 -4.52 15.80
N GLU A 172 -0.90 -3.31 15.39
CA GLU A 172 -0.05 -2.12 15.50
C GLU A 172 0.39 -1.88 16.95
N MET A 173 -0.56 -1.82 17.87
CA MET A 173 -0.28 -1.64 19.30
C MET A 173 0.61 -2.75 19.85
N ALA A 174 0.30 -4.01 19.50
CA ALA A 174 1.07 -5.18 19.92
C ALA A 174 2.50 -5.17 19.34
N TRP A 175 2.67 -4.77 18.11
CA TRP A 175 3.98 -4.68 17.47
C TRP A 175 4.87 -3.65 18.18
N HIS A 176 4.34 -2.46 18.48
CA HIS A 176 5.06 -1.43 19.22
C HIS A 176 5.39 -1.86 20.66
N GLU A 177 4.55 -2.69 21.29
CA GLU A 177 4.84 -3.22 22.64
C GLU A 177 6.00 -4.24 22.61
N LEU A 178 6.10 -5.04 21.55
CA LEU A 178 7.20 -6.00 21.37
C LEU A 178 8.50 -5.35 20.88
N ASP A 179 8.44 -4.12 20.38
CA ASP A 179 9.61 -3.38 19.89
C ASP A 179 10.28 -2.51 20.95
N ARG A 180 9.78 -2.52 22.18
CA ARG A 180 10.35 -1.81 23.34
C ARG A 180 11.42 -2.63 24.04
#